data_6c5c55990f1e7bd9426385137f961eb3
#
_entry.id   6c5c55990f1e7bd9426385137f961eb3
#
_cell.length_a   1.000
_cell.length_b   1.000
_cell.length_c   1.000
_cell.angle_alpha   90.00
_cell.angle_beta   90.00
_cell.angle_gamma   90.00
#
_symmetry.space_group_name_H-M   'P 1'
#
loop_
_entity.id
_entity.type
_entity.pdbx_description
1 polymer ?
#
loop_
_entity_poly.entity_id
_entity_poly.type
_entity_poly.pdbx_seq_one_letter_code
_entity_poly.pdbx_strand_id
1 'polypeptide(L)'
;KNNPSDTYKSIEIEGKRYSGYLAAIYDPSKIHTLVTSKIGTSGQYLTTMAKNNKAVVAINGGGFDDPNYSSNAANPLGITYSKGKLLTSYYYAGAGGIIGFDTNNKLVLSSKCTEQSAKSLKIRDAVTCGPFLIVNGKKSGVVGNGGWGTAPRTAIGQRKDGIVLFLVVDGRTVKRPGADMDDLIEIMQNYGAYNAANLDGGTSTAMTVNYELINDPVDSSGAHKTRFVSTGFGLIE
;
A
#
# COMPACT_ATOMS: atom_id res chain seq x y z
N LYS A 1 7.14 15.77 -21.84
CA LYS A 1 8.57 15.35 -21.79
C LYS A 1 8.75 14.62 -20.47
N ASN A 2 8.68 13.28 -20.49
CA ASN A 2 9.09 12.48 -19.36
C ASN A 2 10.62 12.62 -19.27
N ASN A 3 11.10 13.42 -18.32
CA ASN A 3 12.43 13.16 -17.78
C ASN A 3 12.29 11.82 -17.03
N PRO A 4 12.90 10.73 -17.50
CA PRO A 4 12.96 9.55 -16.69
C PRO A 4 13.76 9.94 -15.45
N SER A 5 13.09 9.98 -14.29
CA SER A 5 13.79 9.95 -13.03
C SER A 5 14.57 8.63 -13.04
N ASP A 6 15.87 8.68 -12.77
CA ASP A 6 16.71 7.47 -12.70
C ASP A 6 16.29 6.54 -11.55
N THR A 7 15.28 6.91 -10.75
CA THR A 7 14.85 6.21 -9.53
C THR A 7 13.49 5.54 -9.65
N TYR A 8 12.56 6.06 -10.47
CA TYR A 8 11.23 5.47 -10.69
C TYR A 8 10.64 5.84 -12.05
N LYS A 9 9.61 5.09 -12.45
CA LYS A 9 8.74 5.39 -13.60
C LYS A 9 7.28 5.34 -13.18
N SER A 10 6.54 6.42 -13.44
CA SER A 10 5.09 6.47 -13.27
C SER A 10 4.38 6.07 -14.56
N ILE A 11 3.33 5.25 -14.44
CA ILE A 11 2.57 4.67 -15.55
C ILE A 11 1.08 4.84 -15.23
N GLU A 12 0.32 5.37 -16.18
CA GLU A 12 -1.14 5.37 -16.08
C GLU A 12 -1.69 3.97 -16.35
N ILE A 13 -2.65 3.54 -15.53
CA ILE A 13 -3.33 2.25 -15.64
C ILE A 13 -4.79 2.49 -16.01
N GLU A 14 -5.24 1.81 -17.05
CA GLU A 14 -6.65 1.82 -17.45
C GLU A 14 -7.21 0.40 -17.58
N GLY A 15 -8.41 0.21 -17.04
CA GLY A 15 -9.21 -0.98 -17.21
C GLY A 15 -10.66 -0.63 -17.53
N LYS A 16 -11.48 -1.63 -17.79
CA LYS A 16 -12.90 -1.43 -18.11
C LYS A 16 -13.68 -0.72 -16.99
N ARG A 17 -13.28 -0.93 -15.74
CA ARG A 17 -14.00 -0.50 -14.53
C ARG A 17 -13.22 0.47 -13.67
N TYR A 18 -11.97 0.78 -14.01
CA TYR A 18 -11.07 1.58 -13.20
C TYR A 18 -10.07 2.35 -14.05
N SER A 19 -9.47 3.35 -13.43
CA SER A 19 -8.21 3.97 -13.85
C SER A 19 -7.32 4.13 -12.62
N GLY A 20 -6.05 4.37 -12.83
CA GLY A 20 -5.13 4.54 -11.71
C GLY A 20 -3.70 4.77 -12.16
N TYR A 21 -2.78 4.56 -11.24
CA TYR A 21 -1.35 4.79 -11.46
C TYR A 21 -0.53 3.66 -10.88
N LEU A 22 0.53 3.30 -11.60
CA LEU A 22 1.56 2.38 -11.12
C LEU A 22 2.90 3.10 -11.15
N ALA A 23 3.64 3.06 -10.05
CA ALA A 23 5.02 3.51 -9.99
C ALA A 23 5.94 2.29 -9.88
N ALA A 24 6.84 2.14 -10.87
CA ALA A 24 7.92 1.15 -10.85
C ALA A 24 9.16 1.80 -10.25
N ILE A 25 9.62 1.32 -9.10
CA ILE A 25 10.73 1.86 -8.32
C ILE A 25 11.92 0.93 -8.46
N TYR A 26 13.06 1.45 -8.94
CA TYR A 26 14.20 0.63 -9.33
C TYR A 26 15.08 0.21 -8.16
N ASP A 27 15.20 1.02 -7.12
CA ASP A 27 16.01 0.73 -5.93
C ASP A 27 15.15 0.47 -4.70
N PRO A 28 14.90 -0.79 -4.34
CA PRO A 28 14.09 -1.13 -3.16
C PRO A 28 14.72 -0.72 -1.84
N SER A 29 16.03 -0.46 -1.78
CA SER A 29 16.72 -0.04 -0.56
C SER A 29 16.29 1.33 -0.05
N LYS A 30 15.75 2.16 -0.95
CA LYS A 30 15.25 3.51 -0.66
C LYS A 30 13.77 3.55 -0.26
N ILE A 31 13.10 2.41 -0.24
CA ILE A 31 11.70 2.33 0.17
C ILE A 31 11.63 2.11 1.67
N HIS A 32 10.88 2.99 2.35
CA HIS A 32 10.63 2.91 3.78
C HIS A 32 9.15 3.04 4.11
N THR A 33 8.75 2.47 5.24
CA THR A 33 7.44 2.71 5.81
C THR A 33 7.36 4.15 6.32
N LEU A 34 6.38 4.88 5.82
CA LEU A 34 5.97 6.18 6.35
C LEU A 34 4.97 5.94 7.48
N VAL A 35 5.12 6.67 8.57
CA VAL A 35 4.22 6.54 9.72
C VAL A 35 3.83 7.92 10.19
N THR A 36 2.56 8.07 10.58
CA THR A 36 2.11 9.33 11.18
C THR A 36 3.00 9.73 12.34
N SER A 37 3.38 10.99 12.42
CA SER A 37 4.13 11.53 13.56
C SER A 37 3.28 11.62 14.84
N LYS A 38 2.00 11.27 14.76
CA LYS A 38 0.99 11.41 15.83
C LYS A 38 0.35 10.07 16.18
N ILE A 39 1.12 8.97 16.18
CA ILE A 39 0.62 7.63 16.56
C ILE A 39 -0.12 7.72 17.91
N GLY A 40 -1.28 7.09 18.00
CA GLY A 40 -2.16 7.10 19.17
C GLY A 40 -3.02 8.34 19.30
N THR A 41 -2.80 9.36 18.48
CA THR A 41 -3.57 10.62 18.50
C THR A 41 -4.33 10.84 17.19
N SER A 42 -3.62 10.77 16.05
CA SER A 42 -4.23 10.88 14.73
C SER A 42 -3.31 10.35 13.63
N GLY A 43 -3.90 9.95 12.51
CA GLY A 43 -3.20 9.82 11.24
C GLY A 43 -2.82 11.18 10.66
N GLN A 44 -2.32 11.14 9.43
CA GLN A 44 -2.01 12.30 8.61
C GLN A 44 -2.41 12.05 7.16
N TYR A 45 -2.59 13.10 6.38
CA TYR A 45 -2.67 12.95 4.93
C TYR A 45 -1.36 12.38 4.38
N LEU A 46 -1.46 11.51 3.38
CA LEU A 46 -0.28 10.93 2.74
C LEU A 46 0.67 12.00 2.19
N THR A 47 0.13 13.09 1.63
CA THR A 47 0.91 14.26 1.16
C THR A 47 1.78 14.85 2.26
N THR A 48 1.25 14.97 3.47
CA THR A 48 1.99 15.46 4.64
C THR A 48 3.08 14.48 5.05
N MET A 49 2.78 13.18 5.12
CA MET A 49 3.78 12.16 5.46
C MET A 49 4.88 12.09 4.40
N ALA A 50 4.52 12.15 3.12
CA ALA A 50 5.49 12.16 2.02
C ALA A 50 6.44 13.35 2.12
N LYS A 51 5.91 14.56 2.32
CA LYS A 51 6.71 15.78 2.46
C LYS A 51 7.65 15.73 3.67
N ASN A 52 7.13 15.33 4.82
CA ASN A 52 7.90 15.27 6.07
C ASN A 52 9.05 14.25 6.01
N ASN A 53 8.90 13.19 5.22
CA ASN A 53 9.91 12.15 5.04
C ASN A 53 10.72 12.27 3.75
N LYS A 54 10.50 13.31 2.95
CA LYS A 54 11.12 13.50 1.62
C LYS A 54 10.89 12.31 0.68
N ALA A 55 9.69 11.72 0.76
CA ALA A 55 9.31 10.61 -0.10
C ALA A 55 8.79 11.15 -1.44
N VAL A 56 9.60 11.04 -2.49
CA VAL A 56 9.27 11.56 -3.83
C VAL A 56 8.13 10.80 -4.50
N VAL A 57 7.94 9.54 -4.14
CA VAL A 57 6.76 8.73 -4.48
C VAL A 57 6.28 8.05 -3.21
N ALA A 58 4.97 8.09 -2.93
CA ALA A 58 4.40 7.38 -1.80
C ALA A 58 3.00 6.83 -2.11
N ILE A 59 2.65 5.74 -1.42
CA ILE A 59 1.28 5.18 -1.38
C ILE A 59 0.86 5.01 0.08
N ASN A 60 -0.46 5.01 0.34
CA ASN A 60 -0.99 4.62 1.64
C ASN A 60 -0.63 3.16 1.97
N GLY A 61 -0.61 2.83 3.24
CA GLY A 61 -0.08 1.55 3.74
C GLY A 61 -1.14 0.60 4.26
N GLY A 62 -0.92 0.12 5.48
CA GLY A 62 -1.74 -0.90 6.13
C GLY A 62 -3.04 -0.38 6.72
N GLY A 63 -3.82 -1.34 7.24
CA GLY A 63 -5.04 -1.03 7.97
C GLY A 63 -4.77 -0.30 9.28
N PHE A 64 -5.80 0.36 9.78
CA PHE A 64 -5.80 1.03 11.07
C PHE A 64 -7.14 0.83 11.78
N ASP A 65 -7.16 1.07 13.07
CA ASP A 65 -8.39 1.00 13.87
C ASP A 65 -9.38 2.07 13.39
N ASP A 66 -10.47 1.61 12.78
CA ASP A 66 -11.42 2.47 12.08
C ASP A 66 -12.87 2.07 12.34
N PRO A 67 -13.35 2.19 13.59
CA PRO A 67 -14.72 1.86 13.94
C PRO A 67 -15.69 2.73 13.14
N ASN A 68 -16.64 2.06 12.48
CA ASN A 68 -17.65 2.70 11.63
C ASN A 68 -17.07 3.54 10.47
N TYR A 69 -15.84 3.26 10.03
CA TYR A 69 -15.14 3.97 8.93
C TYR A 69 -15.03 5.49 9.15
N SER A 70 -14.96 5.92 10.40
CA SER A 70 -14.99 7.35 10.77
C SER A 70 -13.86 7.79 11.70
N SER A 71 -12.87 6.93 11.94
CA SER A 71 -11.74 7.27 12.78
C SER A 71 -10.81 8.30 12.15
N ASN A 72 -9.95 8.87 12.97
CA ASN A 72 -8.88 9.76 12.54
C ASN A 72 -7.57 9.02 12.20
N ALA A 73 -7.62 7.68 12.03
CA ALA A 73 -6.48 6.83 11.71
C ALA A 73 -5.30 6.94 12.70
N ALA A 74 -5.58 6.99 13.98
CA ALA A 74 -4.56 7.14 15.02
C ALA A 74 -3.69 5.90 15.22
N ASN A 75 -4.28 4.70 15.09
CA ASN A 75 -3.65 3.44 15.49
C ASN A 75 -3.54 2.47 14.31
N PRO A 76 -2.33 2.25 13.75
CA PRO A 76 -2.14 1.20 12.75
C PRO A 76 -2.37 -0.18 13.38
N LEU A 77 -2.95 -1.10 12.59
CA LEU A 77 -3.20 -2.47 13.02
C LEU A 77 -1.95 -3.33 12.91
N GLY A 78 -1.85 -4.34 13.77
CA GLY A 78 -0.81 -5.37 13.73
C GLY A 78 0.59 -4.81 13.90
N ILE A 79 1.51 -5.34 13.11
CA ILE A 79 2.93 -5.01 13.17
C ILE A 79 3.24 -3.83 12.24
N THR A 80 3.89 -2.80 12.79
CA THR A 80 4.43 -1.68 12.02
C THR A 80 5.92 -1.52 12.32
N TYR A 81 6.74 -1.63 11.29
CA TYR A 81 8.18 -1.37 11.32
C TYR A 81 8.53 -0.21 10.42
N SER A 82 9.43 0.65 10.86
CA SER A 82 10.04 1.67 10.02
C SER A 82 11.53 1.79 10.33
N LYS A 83 12.36 1.71 9.31
CA LYS A 83 13.83 1.84 9.40
C LYS A 83 14.44 0.93 10.49
N GLY A 84 14.01 -0.31 10.54
CA GLY A 84 14.50 -1.32 11.48
C GLY A 84 13.93 -1.24 12.90
N LYS A 85 13.00 -0.32 13.17
CA LYS A 85 12.37 -0.17 14.49
C LYS A 85 10.93 -0.64 14.47
N LEU A 86 10.56 -1.50 15.44
CA LEU A 86 9.15 -1.78 15.74
C LEU A 86 8.52 -0.55 16.37
N LEU A 87 7.46 -0.04 15.76
CA LEU A 87 6.72 1.13 16.24
C LEU A 87 5.43 0.75 16.94
N THR A 88 4.71 -0.23 16.39
CA THR A 88 3.47 -0.76 16.99
C THR A 88 3.39 -2.26 16.77
N SER A 89 2.71 -2.94 17.72
CA SER A 89 2.37 -4.37 17.62
C SER A 89 0.96 -4.60 18.14
N TYR A 90 0.00 -3.86 17.60
CA TYR A 90 -1.39 -3.96 18.03
C TYR A 90 -2.07 -5.15 17.37
N TYR A 91 -2.35 -6.20 18.18
CA TYR A 91 -3.07 -7.37 17.67
C TYR A 91 -4.52 -7.03 17.37
N TYR A 92 -4.95 -7.37 16.17
CA TYR A 92 -6.35 -7.29 15.76
C TYR A 92 -6.69 -8.52 14.89
N ALA A 93 -7.67 -9.30 15.33
CA ALA A 93 -8.12 -10.46 14.56
C ALA A 93 -8.64 -10.02 13.19
N GLY A 94 -8.11 -10.61 12.11
CA GLY A 94 -8.49 -10.25 10.74
C GLY A 94 -7.77 -9.06 10.13
N ALA A 95 -6.80 -8.46 10.83
CA ALA A 95 -5.99 -7.35 10.28
C ALA A 95 -5.18 -7.74 9.03
N GLY A 96 -5.00 -9.04 8.77
CA GLY A 96 -4.18 -9.55 7.67
C GLY A 96 -2.82 -10.06 8.15
N GLY A 97 -1.79 -9.86 7.33
CA GLY A 97 -0.44 -10.30 7.61
C GLY A 97 0.60 -9.19 7.46
N ILE A 98 1.85 -9.51 7.76
CA ILE A 98 2.98 -8.62 7.56
C ILE A 98 3.23 -8.47 6.06
N ILE A 99 3.29 -7.23 5.61
CA ILE A 99 3.67 -6.82 4.26
C ILE A 99 4.83 -5.84 4.43
N GLY A 100 6.03 -6.20 4.00
CA GLY A 100 7.17 -5.33 4.21
C GLY A 100 8.47 -5.85 3.61
N PHE A 101 9.54 -5.13 3.86
CA PHE A 101 10.87 -5.42 3.33
C PHE A 101 11.78 -5.97 4.44
N ASP A 102 12.51 -7.02 4.09
CA ASP A 102 13.59 -7.51 4.94
C ASP A 102 14.88 -6.69 4.76
N THR A 103 15.92 -7.04 5.52
CA THR A 103 17.25 -6.39 5.43
C THR A 103 17.97 -6.62 4.09
N ASN A 104 17.48 -7.53 3.25
CA ASN A 104 17.97 -7.76 1.88
C ASN A 104 17.10 -7.02 0.83
N ASN A 105 16.22 -6.13 1.26
CA ASN A 105 15.31 -5.37 0.40
C ASN A 105 14.33 -6.25 -0.40
N LYS A 106 13.98 -7.43 0.13
CA LYS A 106 12.97 -8.31 -0.45
C LYS A 106 11.61 -8.05 0.18
N LEU A 107 10.58 -7.96 -0.66
CA LEU A 107 9.20 -7.89 -0.19
C LEU A 107 8.80 -9.24 0.41
N VAL A 108 8.55 -9.24 1.70
CA VAL A 108 8.17 -10.39 2.50
C VAL A 108 6.68 -10.31 2.82
N LEU A 109 5.99 -11.42 2.63
CA LEU A 109 4.58 -11.61 2.97
C LEU A 109 4.47 -12.72 4.01
N SER A 110 3.94 -12.42 5.20
CA SER A 110 3.78 -13.41 6.27
C SER A 110 2.41 -13.32 6.92
N SER A 111 1.66 -14.43 6.89
CA SER A 111 0.39 -14.54 7.61
C SER A 111 0.57 -14.55 9.14
N LYS A 112 1.78 -14.86 9.62
CA LYS A 112 2.10 -14.78 11.04
C LYS A 112 2.47 -13.34 11.40
N CYS A 113 1.49 -12.61 11.93
CA CYS A 113 1.62 -11.19 12.27
C CYS A 113 2.03 -11.02 13.76
N THR A 114 3.25 -11.43 14.11
CA THR A 114 3.81 -11.32 15.46
C THR A 114 5.20 -10.67 15.44
N GLU A 115 5.60 -10.07 16.56
CA GLU A 115 6.95 -9.52 16.71
C GLU A 115 8.04 -10.59 16.48
N GLN A 116 7.80 -11.81 16.97
CA GLN A 116 8.72 -12.91 16.78
C GLN A 116 8.89 -13.27 15.31
N SER A 117 7.79 -13.32 14.53
CA SER A 117 7.88 -13.58 13.09
C SER A 117 8.57 -12.44 12.35
N ALA A 118 8.28 -11.19 12.69
CA ALA A 118 8.94 -10.04 12.10
C ALA A 118 10.46 -10.05 12.33
N LYS A 119 10.91 -10.36 13.57
CA LYS A 119 12.33 -10.52 13.90
C LYS A 119 12.99 -11.67 13.13
N SER A 120 12.34 -12.84 13.09
CA SER A 120 12.84 -14.02 12.37
C SER A 120 12.99 -13.76 10.86
N LEU A 121 12.11 -12.96 10.28
CA LEU A 121 12.13 -12.56 8.88
C LEU A 121 13.04 -11.36 8.61
N LYS A 122 13.72 -10.83 9.63
CA LYS A 122 14.63 -9.67 9.55
C LYS A 122 13.95 -8.46 8.91
N ILE A 123 12.69 -8.21 9.29
CA ILE A 123 11.91 -7.09 8.76
C ILE A 123 12.56 -5.76 9.15
N ARG A 124 12.74 -4.86 8.18
CA ARG A 124 13.20 -3.48 8.40
C ARG A 124 12.09 -2.43 8.24
N ASP A 125 11.14 -2.70 7.37
CA ASP A 125 10.00 -1.82 7.08
C ASP A 125 8.77 -2.69 6.81
N ALA A 126 7.66 -2.45 7.48
CA ALA A 126 6.44 -3.21 7.26
C ALA A 126 5.19 -2.52 7.78
N VAL A 127 4.07 -2.91 7.20
CA VAL A 127 2.71 -2.65 7.66
C VAL A 127 1.95 -3.97 7.75
N THR A 128 0.77 -3.94 8.32
CA THR A 128 -0.15 -5.09 8.36
C THR A 128 -1.37 -4.80 7.50
N CYS A 129 -1.66 -5.69 6.57
CA CYS A 129 -2.83 -5.64 5.70
C CYS A 129 -3.03 -6.99 4.99
N GLY A 130 -3.93 -7.04 4.04
CA GLY A 130 -4.21 -8.16 3.16
C GLY A 130 -5.42 -7.93 2.26
N PRO A 131 -5.74 -8.91 1.45
CA PRO A 131 -5.09 -10.22 1.30
C PRO A 131 -3.78 -10.15 0.50
N PHE A 132 -2.98 -11.23 0.57
CA PHE A 132 -1.86 -11.43 -0.34
C PHE A 132 -2.41 -11.79 -1.73
N LEU A 133 -1.83 -11.22 -2.76
CA LEU A 133 -2.28 -11.35 -4.14
C LEU A 133 -1.45 -12.37 -4.94
N ILE A 134 -0.14 -12.28 -4.81
CA ILE A 134 0.83 -13.17 -5.46
C ILE A 134 1.87 -13.55 -4.42
N VAL A 135 2.15 -14.82 -4.28
CA VAL A 135 3.15 -15.35 -3.36
C VAL A 135 4.10 -16.27 -4.12
N ASN A 136 5.38 -15.93 -4.13
CA ASN A 136 6.42 -16.68 -4.85
C ASN A 136 6.07 -16.97 -6.31
N GLY A 137 5.52 -15.96 -6.99
CA GLY A 137 5.13 -16.02 -8.39
C GLY A 137 3.82 -16.74 -8.68
N LYS A 138 3.10 -17.20 -7.67
CA LYS A 138 1.82 -17.90 -7.81
C LYS A 138 0.68 -17.00 -7.31
N LYS A 139 -0.41 -16.95 -8.09
CA LYS A 139 -1.66 -16.33 -7.65
C LYS A 139 -2.09 -16.95 -6.32
N SER A 140 -2.43 -16.12 -5.35
CA SER A 140 -2.95 -16.59 -4.06
C SER A 140 -4.38 -17.16 -4.21
N GLY A 141 -4.78 -17.96 -3.23
CA GLY A 141 -6.12 -18.58 -3.22
C GLY A 141 -7.24 -17.64 -2.74
N VAL A 142 -7.22 -16.36 -3.18
CA VAL A 142 -8.38 -15.49 -2.93
C VAL A 142 -9.57 -16.04 -3.68
N VAL A 143 -10.60 -16.47 -2.95
CA VAL A 143 -11.82 -17.05 -3.54
C VAL A 143 -12.73 -15.91 -3.99
N GLY A 144 -13.09 -15.90 -5.28
CA GLY A 144 -13.83 -14.83 -5.91
C GLY A 144 -13.05 -13.51 -5.82
N ASN A 145 -13.72 -12.44 -5.44
CA ASN A 145 -13.08 -11.14 -5.17
C ASN A 145 -12.74 -10.93 -3.68
N GLY A 146 -12.73 -11.98 -2.87
CA GLY A 146 -12.50 -11.92 -1.43
C GLY A 146 -13.68 -11.33 -0.62
N GLY A 147 -14.84 -11.15 -1.23
CA GLY A 147 -16.03 -10.56 -0.59
C GLY A 147 -16.01 -9.03 -0.48
N TRP A 148 -14.93 -8.36 -0.96
CA TRP A 148 -14.80 -6.89 -0.84
C TRP A 148 -15.40 -6.11 -2.02
N GLY A 149 -15.85 -6.78 -3.10
CA GLY A 149 -16.40 -6.14 -4.29
C GLY A 149 -15.40 -5.23 -5.03
N THR A 150 -15.94 -4.34 -5.86
CA THR A 150 -15.18 -3.30 -6.56
C THR A 150 -15.07 -2.04 -5.70
N ALA A 151 -13.87 -1.47 -5.60
CA ALA A 151 -13.60 -0.25 -4.85
C ALA A 151 -12.29 0.39 -5.33
N PRO A 152 -11.97 1.63 -4.90
CA PRO A 152 -10.61 2.13 -4.95
C PRO A 152 -9.68 1.19 -4.20
N ARG A 153 -8.49 0.91 -4.76
CA ARG A 153 -7.54 -0.08 -4.21
C ARG A 153 -6.12 0.45 -4.23
N THR A 154 -5.36 0.00 -3.24
CA THR A 154 -3.91 0.19 -3.18
C THR A 154 -3.25 -1.18 -3.09
N ALA A 155 -2.16 -1.38 -3.80
CA ALA A 155 -1.38 -2.61 -3.72
C ALA A 155 0.12 -2.32 -3.85
N ILE A 156 0.92 -3.23 -3.29
CA ILE A 156 2.37 -3.23 -3.41
C ILE A 156 2.82 -4.57 -3.98
N GLY A 157 3.84 -4.55 -4.83
CA GLY A 157 4.45 -5.74 -5.37
C GLY A 157 5.96 -5.59 -5.54
N GLN A 158 6.65 -6.72 -5.71
CA GLN A 158 8.05 -6.73 -6.10
C GLN A 158 8.31 -7.80 -7.14
N ARG A 159 9.08 -7.45 -8.15
CA ARG A 159 9.57 -8.34 -9.20
C ARG A 159 10.79 -9.14 -8.71
N LYS A 160 11.15 -10.20 -9.44
CA LYS A 160 12.36 -10.99 -9.14
C LYS A 160 13.66 -10.18 -9.27
N ASP A 161 13.69 -9.21 -10.18
CA ASP A 161 14.83 -8.31 -10.38
C ASP A 161 14.95 -7.20 -9.31
N GLY A 162 14.03 -7.16 -8.35
CA GLY A 162 14.03 -6.23 -7.23
C GLY A 162 13.18 -4.98 -7.43
N ILE A 163 12.73 -4.68 -8.65
CA ILE A 163 11.85 -3.53 -8.92
C ILE A 163 10.58 -3.65 -8.09
N VAL A 164 10.24 -2.58 -7.37
CA VAL A 164 9.02 -2.49 -6.55
C VAL A 164 7.93 -1.77 -7.32
N LEU A 165 6.71 -2.27 -7.19
CA LEU A 165 5.52 -1.76 -7.85
C LEU A 165 4.59 -1.17 -6.80
N PHE A 166 4.36 0.13 -6.86
CA PHE A 166 3.29 0.81 -6.13
C PHE A 166 2.10 0.97 -7.07
N LEU A 167 0.93 0.54 -6.65
CA LEU A 167 -0.29 0.61 -7.46
C LEU A 167 -1.41 1.27 -6.66
N VAL A 168 -2.07 2.24 -7.28
CA VAL A 168 -3.38 2.75 -6.85
C VAL A 168 -4.36 2.67 -7.99
N VAL A 169 -5.60 2.33 -7.68
CA VAL A 169 -6.72 2.26 -8.61
C VAL A 169 -7.86 3.07 -8.05
N ASP A 170 -8.35 4.04 -8.82
CA ASP A 170 -9.51 4.84 -8.46
C ASP A 170 -10.83 4.08 -8.71
N GLY A 171 -11.89 4.53 -8.08
CA GLY A 171 -13.19 3.90 -8.18
C GLY A 171 -14.32 4.75 -7.61
N ARG A 172 -15.46 4.09 -7.30
CA ARG A 172 -16.67 4.71 -6.72
C ARG A 172 -17.32 5.78 -7.60
N THR A 173 -17.07 5.73 -8.91
CA THR A 173 -17.85 6.53 -9.87
C THR A 173 -18.77 5.61 -10.68
N VAL A 174 -19.83 6.20 -11.28
CA VAL A 174 -20.80 5.43 -12.06
C VAL A 174 -20.14 4.68 -13.23
N LYS A 175 -19.17 5.31 -13.89
CA LYS A 175 -18.46 4.72 -15.03
C LYS A 175 -17.31 3.79 -14.59
N ARG A 176 -16.73 4.06 -13.42
CA ARG A 176 -15.55 3.36 -12.90
C ARG A 176 -15.77 3.01 -11.43
N PRO A 177 -16.46 1.90 -11.14
CA PRO A 177 -16.73 1.49 -9.75
C PRO A 177 -15.46 1.09 -8.99
N GLY A 178 -14.38 0.74 -9.69
CA GLY A 178 -13.09 0.38 -9.10
C GLY A 178 -12.63 -1.03 -9.49
N ALA A 179 -11.60 -1.51 -8.81
CA ALA A 179 -11.02 -2.83 -8.99
C ALA A 179 -11.46 -3.82 -7.91
N ASP A 180 -11.49 -5.09 -8.24
CA ASP A 180 -11.55 -6.20 -7.28
C ASP A 180 -10.15 -6.84 -7.12
N MET A 181 -10.05 -7.94 -6.36
CA MET A 181 -8.75 -8.58 -6.11
C MET A 181 -8.21 -9.28 -7.34
N ASP A 182 -9.07 -9.80 -8.21
CA ASP A 182 -8.65 -10.43 -9.48
C ASP A 182 -8.04 -9.39 -10.42
N ASP A 183 -8.63 -8.19 -10.51
CA ASP A 183 -8.07 -7.07 -11.29
C ASP A 183 -6.65 -6.71 -10.78
N LEU A 184 -6.47 -6.61 -9.46
CA LEU A 184 -5.16 -6.31 -8.87
C LEU A 184 -4.12 -7.40 -9.17
N ILE A 185 -4.53 -8.67 -9.08
CA ILE A 185 -3.67 -9.81 -9.40
C ILE A 185 -3.24 -9.73 -10.87
N GLU A 186 -4.20 -9.48 -11.78
CA GLU A 186 -3.91 -9.36 -13.21
C GLU A 186 -2.92 -8.23 -13.50
N ILE A 187 -3.15 -7.04 -12.93
CA ILE A 187 -2.23 -5.91 -13.09
C ILE A 187 -0.84 -6.28 -12.59
N MET A 188 -0.75 -6.80 -11.36
CA MET A 188 0.52 -7.16 -10.75
C MET A 188 1.27 -8.25 -11.53
N GLN A 189 0.56 -9.25 -12.08
CA GLN A 189 1.15 -10.27 -12.94
C GLN A 189 1.67 -9.68 -14.26
N ASN A 190 0.90 -8.80 -14.89
CA ASN A 190 1.28 -8.14 -16.15
C ASN A 190 2.56 -7.30 -16.00
N TYR A 191 2.80 -6.73 -14.80
CA TYR A 191 4.03 -6.00 -14.48
C TYR A 191 5.12 -6.87 -13.86
N GLY A 192 4.92 -8.20 -13.80
CA GLY A 192 5.95 -9.17 -13.42
C GLY A 192 6.18 -9.31 -11.92
N ALA A 193 5.21 -8.97 -11.07
CA ALA A 193 5.34 -9.16 -9.64
C ALA A 193 5.56 -10.62 -9.28
N TYR A 194 6.54 -10.89 -8.43
CA TYR A 194 6.82 -12.19 -7.83
C TYR A 194 6.12 -12.35 -6.48
N ASN A 195 6.08 -11.26 -5.70
CA ASN A 195 5.23 -11.13 -4.53
C ASN A 195 4.39 -9.86 -4.65
N ALA A 196 3.13 -9.92 -4.26
CA ALA A 196 2.24 -8.76 -4.21
C ALA A 196 1.16 -8.92 -3.15
N ALA A 197 0.74 -7.80 -2.57
CA ALA A 197 -0.29 -7.75 -1.55
C ALA A 197 -1.19 -6.52 -1.72
N ASN A 198 -2.46 -6.69 -1.35
CA ASN A 198 -3.39 -5.59 -1.20
C ASN A 198 -3.10 -4.83 0.10
N LEU A 199 -3.18 -3.53 0.02
CA LEU A 199 -3.07 -2.58 1.13
C LEU A 199 -4.45 -1.99 1.44
N ASP A 200 -4.52 -1.05 2.37
CA ASP A 200 -5.77 -0.36 2.68
C ASP A 200 -6.31 0.38 1.45
N GLY A 201 -7.61 0.29 1.25
CA GLY A 201 -8.28 0.77 0.05
C GLY A 201 -9.36 1.82 0.34
N GLY A 202 -10.32 1.92 -0.57
CA GLY A 202 -11.43 2.87 -0.44
C GLY A 202 -10.95 4.32 -0.39
N THR A 203 -11.46 5.10 0.54
CA THR A 203 -11.09 6.52 0.73
C THR A 203 -9.62 6.72 1.10
N SER A 204 -8.95 5.68 1.62
CA SER A 204 -7.53 5.72 1.95
C SER A 204 -6.62 5.63 0.72
N THR A 205 -7.14 5.16 -0.42
CA THR A 205 -6.36 4.96 -1.64
C THR A 205 -5.73 6.26 -2.13
N ALA A 206 -4.43 6.36 -2.02
CA ALA A 206 -3.70 7.58 -2.39
C ALA A 206 -2.30 7.25 -2.90
N MET A 207 -1.88 7.94 -3.95
CA MET A 207 -0.50 7.98 -4.42
C MET A 207 -0.06 9.44 -4.56
N THR A 208 1.12 9.73 -4.04
CA THR A 208 1.75 11.03 -4.23
C THR A 208 3.01 10.91 -5.07
N VAL A 209 3.23 11.90 -5.92
CA VAL A 209 4.47 12.12 -6.67
C VAL A 209 4.91 13.55 -6.44
N ASN A 210 6.16 13.76 -6.07
CA ASN A 210 6.68 15.07 -5.67
C ASN A 210 5.80 15.76 -4.62
N TYR A 211 5.29 14.97 -3.66
CA TYR A 211 4.44 15.38 -2.53
C TYR A 211 3.01 15.82 -2.90
N GLU A 212 2.63 15.70 -4.16
CA GLU A 212 1.29 16.01 -4.65
C GLU A 212 0.48 14.74 -4.92
N LEU A 213 -0.79 14.75 -4.56
CA LEU A 213 -1.72 13.64 -4.85
C LEU A 213 -1.96 13.56 -6.35
N ILE A 214 -1.77 12.38 -6.95
CA ILE A 214 -1.93 12.20 -8.40
C ILE A 214 -3.18 11.41 -8.80
N ASN A 215 -3.78 10.66 -7.89
CA ASN A 215 -5.05 9.96 -8.12
C ASN A 215 -6.23 10.72 -7.52
N ASP A 216 -7.44 10.26 -7.77
CA ASP A 216 -8.70 10.93 -7.40
C ASP A 216 -9.51 10.07 -6.40
N PRO A 217 -9.18 10.12 -5.11
CA PRO A 217 -9.89 9.33 -4.10
C PRO A 217 -11.35 9.80 -3.96
N VAL A 218 -12.25 8.82 -3.97
CA VAL A 218 -13.69 9.05 -3.80
C VAL A 218 -14.16 8.28 -2.56
N ASP A 219 -14.86 8.97 -1.65
CA ASP A 219 -15.41 8.34 -0.46
C ASP A 219 -16.73 7.59 -0.72
N SER A 220 -17.29 6.98 0.31
CA SER A 220 -18.53 6.21 0.20
C SER A 220 -19.78 7.06 -0.13
N SER A 221 -19.70 8.38 0.05
CA SER A 221 -20.77 9.31 -0.32
C SER A 221 -20.64 9.81 -1.76
N GLY A 222 -19.54 9.46 -2.46
CA GLY A 222 -19.23 9.97 -3.79
C GLY A 222 -18.48 11.31 -3.80
N ALA A 223 -18.03 11.78 -2.63
CA ALA A 223 -17.25 13.01 -2.55
C ALA A 223 -15.77 12.75 -2.89
N HIS A 224 -15.20 13.60 -3.74
CA HIS A 224 -13.79 13.57 -4.13
C HIS A 224 -12.95 14.16 -2.99
N LYS A 225 -12.33 13.30 -2.19
CA LYS A 225 -11.50 13.70 -1.04
C LYS A 225 -10.60 12.59 -0.57
N THR A 226 -9.50 12.96 0.07
CA THR A 226 -8.62 12.04 0.84
C THR A 226 -9.06 11.98 2.30
N ARG A 227 -8.46 11.05 3.04
CA ARG A 227 -8.58 10.95 4.50
C ARG A 227 -7.21 10.82 5.15
N PHE A 228 -7.17 10.95 6.45
CA PHE A 228 -6.00 10.57 7.25
C PHE A 228 -5.77 9.06 7.14
N VAL A 229 -4.48 8.69 7.09
CA VAL A 229 -4.01 7.31 7.14
C VAL A 229 -2.90 7.21 8.19
N SER A 230 -2.72 6.02 8.78
CA SER A 230 -1.70 5.81 9.81
C SER A 230 -0.33 5.59 9.22
N THR A 231 -0.26 4.91 8.07
CA THR A 231 0.99 4.45 7.45
C THR A 231 0.96 4.60 5.94
N GLY A 232 2.14 4.54 5.34
CA GLY A 232 2.35 4.45 3.90
C GLY A 232 3.67 3.76 3.59
N PHE A 233 3.96 3.57 2.31
CA PHE A 233 5.29 3.27 1.80
C PHE A 233 5.76 4.43 0.94
N GLY A 234 7.02 4.80 1.06
CA GLY A 234 7.60 5.90 0.30
C GLY A 234 8.99 5.62 -0.22
N LEU A 235 9.26 6.08 -1.44
CA LEU A 235 10.60 6.19 -2.01
C LEU A 235 11.25 7.46 -1.45
N ILE A 236 12.27 7.31 -0.63
CA ILE A 236 13.00 8.42 0.01
C ILE A 236 14.32 8.62 -0.71
N GLU A 237 14.57 9.83 -1.18
CA GLU A 237 15.82 10.25 -1.83
C GLU A 237 16.72 11.06 -0.91
#